data_3bb7283c54f6354277fe605db4817671
#
_entry.id   3bb7283c54f6354277fe605db4817671
#
_cell.length_a   1.000
_cell.length_b   1.000
_cell.length_c   1.000
_cell.angle_alpha   90.00
_cell.angle_beta   90.00
_cell.angle_gamma   90.00
#
_symmetry.space_group_name_H-M   'P 1'
#
loop_
_entity.id
_entity.type
_entity.pdbx_description
1 polymer ?
#
loop_
_entity_poly.entity_id
_entity_poly.type
_entity_poly.pdbx_seq_one_letter_code
_entity_poly.pdbx_strand_id
1 'polypeptide(L)'
;LVLMVYMTIKYQPFLLPEAASEHGKKTDFLLNINFAVIGLVFIITHIALFWFFYKYKNNSNRRALFYPDNHKLEIIWTVVPTIVLSALIVTGLKEWNKITQGHPADGMRVQVYGYQFNWIARYSGPDNKLGRSFYKLISDENPLGLDYSDPATKDDIVTSGNEMRLPKDVPVQFQFNSRDVIHSAYFPHFRTQMNCVPGMSTSFYMVPTISTDEMRKKTNNDKFNYVLLCNKICGVAHYNMKMNVVVEKDRAAFDAWLLTQKPAIPVKKEEAPAPATANNTTADSTQTNNVAANKM
;
A
#
# COMPACT_ATOMS: atom_id res chain seq x y z
N LEU A 1 33.53 2.61 -15.38
CA LEU A 1 33.42 2.42 -13.94
C LEU A 1 33.41 3.76 -13.18
N VAL A 2 34.43 4.63 -13.34
CA VAL A 2 34.56 5.94 -12.66
C VAL A 2 33.32 6.82 -12.92
N LEU A 3 32.88 6.94 -14.19
CA LEU A 3 31.71 7.70 -14.56
C LEU A 3 30.43 7.13 -13.91
N MET A 4 30.29 5.81 -13.87
CA MET A 4 29.14 5.13 -13.26
C MET A 4 29.09 5.39 -11.74
N VAL A 5 30.23 5.26 -11.04
CA VAL A 5 30.30 5.58 -9.61
C VAL A 5 30.00 7.06 -9.35
N TYR A 6 30.56 7.96 -10.15
CA TYR A 6 30.28 9.40 -10.06
C TYR A 6 28.80 9.70 -10.26
N MET A 7 28.15 9.14 -11.30
CA MET A 7 26.73 9.34 -11.58
C MET A 7 25.84 8.78 -10.45
N THR A 8 26.19 7.61 -9.91
CA THR A 8 25.46 7.01 -8.78
C THR A 8 25.51 7.93 -7.55
N ILE A 9 26.69 8.42 -7.18
CA ILE A 9 26.86 9.34 -6.04
C ILE A 9 26.13 10.66 -6.28
N LYS A 10 26.27 11.24 -7.46
CA LYS A 10 25.69 12.53 -7.82
C LYS A 10 24.16 12.51 -7.84
N TYR A 11 23.56 11.43 -8.33
CA TYR A 11 22.11 11.28 -8.49
C TYR A 11 21.43 10.45 -7.39
N GLN A 12 22.18 9.94 -6.41
CA GLN A 12 21.62 9.21 -5.27
C GLN A 12 20.39 9.90 -4.62
N PRO A 13 20.40 11.23 -4.39
CA PRO A 13 19.24 11.91 -3.80
C PRO A 13 17.97 11.83 -4.62
N PHE A 14 18.08 11.53 -5.93
CA PHE A 14 16.94 11.41 -6.84
C PHE A 14 16.44 9.97 -7.02
N LEU A 15 17.17 8.97 -6.50
CA LEU A 15 16.82 7.56 -6.65
C LEU A 15 15.75 7.12 -5.66
N LEU A 16 15.78 7.65 -4.43
CA LEU A 16 14.80 7.34 -3.39
C LEU A 16 14.36 8.63 -2.70
N PRO A 17 13.05 8.88 -2.57
CA PRO A 17 12.56 9.99 -1.77
C PRO A 17 12.90 9.80 -0.29
N GLU A 18 12.88 10.86 0.52
CA GLU A 18 13.13 10.76 1.96
C GLU A 18 12.17 9.78 2.63
N ALA A 19 12.70 8.89 3.46
CA ALA A 19 11.87 7.94 4.20
C ALA A 19 11.10 8.65 5.30
N ALA A 20 9.76 8.53 5.28
CA ALA A 20 8.85 9.18 6.20
C ALA A 20 8.18 8.20 7.18
N SER A 21 8.73 7.01 7.36
CA SER A 21 8.27 6.03 8.36
C SER A 21 9.41 5.50 9.22
N GLU A 22 9.08 4.99 10.40
CA GLU A 22 10.08 4.44 11.32
C GLU A 22 10.86 3.28 10.70
N HIS A 23 10.14 2.28 10.14
CA HIS A 23 10.77 1.14 9.48
C HIS A 23 11.45 1.52 8.15
N GLY A 24 11.00 2.59 7.50
CA GLY A 24 11.57 3.05 6.23
C GLY A 24 13.03 3.41 6.33
N LYS A 25 13.47 4.02 7.43
CA LYS A 25 14.87 4.32 7.69
C LYS A 25 15.72 3.05 7.80
N LYS A 26 15.18 1.99 8.43
CA LYS A 26 15.87 0.68 8.52
C LYS A 26 15.91 -0.03 7.18
N THR A 27 14.82 0.05 6.41
CA THR A 27 14.75 -0.48 5.05
C THR A 27 15.79 0.17 4.16
N ASP A 28 15.93 1.50 4.20
CA ASP A 28 16.94 2.23 3.44
C ASP A 28 18.36 1.88 3.87
N PHE A 29 18.60 1.70 5.17
CA PHE A 29 19.91 1.24 5.67
C PHE A 29 20.25 -0.15 5.14
N LEU A 30 19.33 -1.12 5.19
CA LEU A 30 19.54 -2.46 4.64
C LEU A 30 19.74 -2.43 3.12
N LEU A 31 18.99 -1.60 2.41
CA LEU A 31 19.14 -1.41 0.98
C LEU A 31 20.54 -0.85 0.62
N ASN A 32 21.01 0.14 1.38
CA ASN A 32 22.36 0.71 1.19
C ASN A 32 23.48 -0.32 1.44
N ILE A 33 23.35 -1.17 2.47
CA ILE A 33 24.27 -2.28 2.69
C ILE A 33 24.29 -3.23 1.49
N ASN A 34 23.11 -3.61 0.98
CA ASN A 34 23.01 -4.47 -0.19
C ASN A 34 23.71 -3.82 -1.41
N PHE A 35 23.47 -2.54 -1.68
CA PHE A 35 24.15 -1.83 -2.76
C PHE A 35 25.67 -1.75 -2.56
N ALA A 36 26.14 -1.56 -1.34
CA ALA A 36 27.57 -1.55 -1.03
C ALA A 36 28.22 -2.92 -1.31
N VAL A 37 27.58 -4.02 -0.88
CA VAL A 37 28.05 -5.39 -1.13
C VAL A 37 28.07 -5.69 -2.63
N ILE A 38 26.97 -5.43 -3.33
CA ILE A 38 26.85 -5.65 -4.77
C ILE A 38 27.88 -4.81 -5.54
N GLY A 39 28.02 -3.53 -5.17
CA GLY A 39 28.98 -2.63 -5.79
C GLY A 39 30.43 -3.08 -5.59
N LEU A 40 30.78 -3.54 -4.39
CA LEU A 40 32.11 -4.09 -4.11
C LEU A 40 32.41 -5.33 -4.97
N VAL A 41 31.49 -6.29 -5.00
CA VAL A 41 31.63 -7.51 -5.81
C VAL A 41 31.72 -7.17 -7.29
N PHE A 42 30.88 -6.24 -7.77
CA PHE A 42 30.92 -5.75 -9.15
C PHE A 42 32.29 -5.17 -9.51
N ILE A 43 32.86 -4.32 -8.66
CA ILE A 43 34.18 -3.71 -8.90
C ILE A 43 35.26 -4.78 -8.94
N ILE A 44 35.32 -5.68 -7.95
CA ILE A 44 36.31 -6.74 -7.87
C ILE A 44 36.25 -7.65 -9.09
N THR A 45 35.07 -8.11 -9.46
CA THR A 45 34.89 -9.02 -10.61
C THR A 45 35.24 -8.36 -11.93
N HIS A 46 34.90 -7.08 -12.13
CA HIS A 46 35.31 -6.38 -13.36
C HIS A 46 36.80 -6.09 -13.44
N ILE A 47 37.45 -5.70 -12.33
CA ILE A 47 38.89 -5.55 -12.30
C ILE A 47 39.57 -6.90 -12.64
N ALA A 48 39.11 -7.99 -12.01
CA ALA A 48 39.63 -9.32 -12.28
C ALA A 48 39.44 -9.72 -13.76
N LEU A 49 38.21 -9.48 -14.31
CA LEU A 49 37.89 -9.78 -15.70
C LEU A 49 38.83 -9.05 -16.67
N PHE A 50 38.96 -7.72 -16.55
CA PHE A 50 39.84 -6.94 -17.44
C PHE A 50 41.29 -7.30 -17.27
N TRP A 51 41.73 -7.58 -16.02
CA TRP A 51 43.09 -8.06 -15.76
C TRP A 51 43.37 -9.39 -16.46
N PHE A 52 42.43 -10.34 -16.41
CA PHE A 52 42.62 -11.63 -17.06
C PHE A 52 42.55 -11.51 -18.58
N PHE A 53 41.70 -10.66 -19.16
CA PHE A 53 41.74 -10.35 -20.60
C PHE A 53 43.11 -9.82 -21.03
N TYR A 54 43.68 -8.88 -20.28
CA TYR A 54 44.98 -8.33 -20.59
C TYR A 54 46.12 -9.36 -20.43
N LYS A 55 46.15 -10.06 -19.30
CA LYS A 55 47.22 -10.99 -18.91
C LYS A 55 47.22 -12.27 -19.74
N TYR A 56 46.06 -12.81 -20.07
CA TYR A 56 45.89 -14.10 -20.75
C TYR A 56 45.49 -13.96 -22.23
N LYS A 57 45.64 -12.80 -22.83
CA LYS A 57 45.43 -12.60 -24.26
C LYS A 57 46.30 -13.58 -25.05
N ASN A 58 45.86 -13.96 -26.25
CA ASN A 58 46.57 -14.89 -27.13
C ASN A 58 48.03 -14.44 -27.35
N ASN A 59 48.96 -15.36 -27.16
CA ASN A 59 50.40 -15.15 -27.41
C ASN A 59 50.97 -16.45 -27.97
N SER A 60 51.56 -16.39 -29.18
CA SER A 60 52.15 -17.53 -29.87
C SER A 60 53.23 -18.26 -29.09
N ASN A 61 53.90 -17.53 -28.17
CA ASN A 61 55.01 -18.07 -27.35
C ASN A 61 54.54 -18.68 -26.01
N ARG A 62 53.21 -18.78 -25.77
CA ARG A 62 52.66 -19.29 -24.51
C ARG A 62 51.59 -20.35 -24.78
N ARG A 63 51.73 -21.52 -24.17
CA ARG A 63 50.70 -22.53 -24.17
C ARG A 63 49.79 -22.34 -22.95
N ALA A 64 48.47 -22.55 -23.13
CA ALA A 64 47.53 -22.54 -22.03
C ALA A 64 47.80 -23.73 -21.09
N LEU A 65 47.79 -23.48 -19.78
CA LEU A 65 47.85 -24.51 -18.77
C LEU A 65 46.48 -25.16 -18.65
N PHE A 66 46.43 -26.46 -18.70
CA PHE A 66 45.21 -27.22 -18.38
C PHE A 66 45.04 -27.30 -16.86
N TYR A 67 44.05 -26.60 -16.34
CA TYR A 67 43.74 -26.53 -14.92
C TYR A 67 42.22 -26.62 -14.76
N PRO A 68 41.65 -27.84 -14.70
CA PRO A 68 40.19 -28.06 -14.83
C PRO A 68 39.40 -27.64 -13.59
N ASP A 69 39.98 -27.76 -12.40
CA ASP A 69 39.33 -27.45 -11.15
C ASP A 69 40.27 -26.85 -10.09
N ASN A 70 39.65 -26.17 -9.12
CA ASN A 70 40.36 -25.66 -7.94
C ASN A 70 39.43 -25.68 -6.73
N HIS A 71 39.45 -26.79 -6.02
CA HIS A 71 38.58 -27.05 -4.88
C HIS A 71 38.63 -26.00 -3.76
N LYS A 72 39.81 -25.37 -3.56
CA LYS A 72 39.96 -24.27 -2.57
C LYS A 72 39.21 -23.02 -3.02
N LEU A 73 39.31 -22.64 -4.29
CA LEU A 73 38.57 -21.51 -4.83
C LEU A 73 37.07 -21.77 -4.84
N GLU A 74 36.63 -22.98 -5.18
CA GLU A 74 35.23 -23.39 -5.15
C GLU A 74 34.61 -23.21 -3.77
N ILE A 75 35.31 -23.68 -2.72
CA ILE A 75 34.88 -23.48 -1.35
C ILE A 75 34.78 -21.99 -1.00
N ILE A 76 35.77 -21.19 -1.36
CA ILE A 76 35.81 -19.75 -1.03
C ILE A 76 34.62 -19.02 -1.67
N TRP A 77 34.43 -19.18 -2.98
CA TRP A 77 33.35 -18.43 -3.66
C TRP A 77 31.94 -18.98 -3.38
N THR A 78 31.84 -20.15 -2.77
CA THR A 78 30.56 -20.67 -2.30
C THR A 78 30.29 -20.25 -0.85
N VAL A 79 31.24 -20.46 0.05
CA VAL A 79 31.03 -20.24 1.50
C VAL A 79 30.95 -18.75 1.84
N VAL A 80 31.82 -17.91 1.27
CA VAL A 80 31.83 -16.48 1.59
C VAL A 80 30.51 -15.78 1.19
N PRO A 81 30.01 -15.91 -0.06
CA PRO A 81 28.71 -15.35 -0.41
C PRO A 81 27.56 -15.96 0.39
N THR A 82 27.58 -17.26 0.68
CA THR A 82 26.54 -17.91 1.48
C THR A 82 26.42 -17.29 2.86
N ILE A 83 27.54 -17.05 3.56
CA ILE A 83 27.52 -16.41 4.88
C ILE A 83 26.96 -14.98 4.79
N VAL A 84 27.42 -14.17 3.82
CA VAL A 84 26.97 -12.80 3.64
C VAL A 84 25.48 -12.74 3.33
N LEU A 85 25.01 -13.55 2.36
CA LEU A 85 23.59 -13.60 1.98
C LEU A 85 22.73 -14.12 3.13
N SER A 86 23.16 -15.12 3.87
CA SER A 86 22.42 -15.62 5.03
C SER A 86 22.25 -14.55 6.10
N ALA A 87 23.26 -13.76 6.38
CA ALA A 87 23.19 -12.64 7.32
C ALA A 87 22.19 -11.55 6.85
N LEU A 88 22.22 -11.19 5.56
CA LEU A 88 21.28 -10.24 4.97
C LEU A 88 19.84 -10.75 4.99
N ILE A 89 19.61 -12.02 4.64
CA ILE A 89 18.28 -12.67 4.65
C ILE A 89 17.70 -12.70 6.06
N VAL A 90 18.48 -13.16 7.06
CA VAL A 90 18.00 -13.22 8.46
C VAL A 90 17.65 -11.84 8.97
N THR A 91 18.44 -10.81 8.65
CA THR A 91 18.16 -9.43 9.05
C THR A 91 16.90 -8.90 8.37
N GLY A 92 16.75 -9.13 7.06
CA GLY A 92 15.56 -8.75 6.30
C GLY A 92 14.28 -9.43 6.79
N LEU A 93 14.34 -10.74 7.11
CA LEU A 93 13.21 -11.49 7.67
C LEU A 93 12.79 -10.97 9.04
N LYS A 94 13.72 -10.56 9.89
CA LYS A 94 13.39 -9.95 11.20
C LYS A 94 12.58 -8.66 11.03
N GLU A 95 13.01 -7.77 10.12
CA GLU A 95 12.28 -6.52 9.86
C GLU A 95 10.93 -6.82 9.17
N TRP A 96 10.89 -7.75 8.23
CA TRP A 96 9.64 -8.18 7.59
C TRP A 96 8.61 -8.69 8.60
N ASN A 97 9.00 -9.61 9.49
CA ASN A 97 8.11 -10.14 10.51
C ASN A 97 7.60 -9.04 11.45
N LYS A 98 8.45 -8.08 11.80
CA LYS A 98 8.07 -6.94 12.65
C LYS A 98 6.96 -6.10 12.03
N ILE A 99 7.02 -5.82 10.73
CA ILE A 99 6.07 -4.96 10.03
C ILE A 99 4.82 -5.69 9.53
N THR A 100 4.85 -7.04 9.43
CA THR A 100 3.70 -7.82 8.97
C THR A 100 2.96 -8.54 10.10
N GLN A 101 3.61 -8.86 11.20
CA GLN A 101 3.05 -9.64 12.32
C GLN A 101 3.05 -8.88 13.66
N GLY A 102 3.87 -7.85 13.79
CA GLY A 102 3.96 -7.04 15.00
C GLY A 102 2.91 -5.93 15.01
N HIS A 103 1.75 -6.15 15.62
CA HIS A 103 0.72 -5.13 15.72
C HIS A 103 0.66 -4.62 17.17
N PRO A 104 0.98 -3.34 17.41
CA PRO A 104 0.69 -2.73 18.71
C PRO A 104 -0.81 -2.78 19.00
N ALA A 105 -1.18 -3.17 20.20
CA ALA A 105 -2.59 -3.29 20.59
C ALA A 105 -3.34 -1.95 20.53
N ASP A 106 -2.62 -0.85 20.65
CA ASP A 106 -3.10 0.54 20.62
C ASP A 106 -2.99 1.21 19.24
N GLY A 107 -2.51 0.47 18.23
CA GLY A 107 -2.39 0.96 16.86
C GLY A 107 -3.75 1.26 16.23
N MET A 108 -3.84 2.39 15.51
CA MET A 108 -4.99 2.73 14.70
C MET A 108 -5.14 1.74 13.53
N ARG A 109 -6.37 1.32 13.23
CA ARG A 109 -6.65 0.41 12.12
C ARG A 109 -7.24 1.13 10.93
N VAL A 110 -6.66 0.88 9.75
CA VAL A 110 -7.13 1.43 8.47
C VAL A 110 -7.24 0.29 7.47
N GLN A 111 -8.40 0.16 6.85
CA GLN A 111 -8.61 -0.77 5.75
C GLN A 111 -8.55 -0.01 4.43
N VAL A 112 -7.79 -0.55 3.47
CA VAL A 112 -7.64 0.01 2.12
C VAL A 112 -8.12 -0.99 1.10
N TYR A 113 -9.11 -0.60 0.32
CA TYR A 113 -9.63 -1.36 -0.80
C TYR A 113 -9.11 -0.82 -2.12
N GLY A 114 -8.50 -1.70 -2.92
CA GLY A 114 -8.21 -1.44 -4.33
C GLY A 114 -9.35 -1.92 -5.23
N TYR A 115 -9.71 -1.11 -6.22
CA TYR A 115 -10.62 -1.49 -7.31
C TYR A 115 -10.23 -0.72 -8.57
N GLN A 116 -10.65 -1.20 -9.73
CA GLN A 116 -10.31 -0.57 -11.01
C GLN A 116 -11.09 0.75 -11.19
N PHE A 117 -10.48 1.94 -11.11
CA PHE A 117 -9.04 2.21 -10.97
C PHE A 117 -8.81 3.23 -9.83
N ASN A 118 -9.24 2.92 -8.64
CA ASN A 118 -9.20 3.84 -7.50
C ASN A 118 -8.99 3.08 -6.18
N TRP A 119 -8.90 3.85 -5.08
CA TRP A 119 -8.74 3.36 -3.73
C TRP A 119 -9.86 3.88 -2.84
N ILE A 120 -10.25 3.09 -1.85
CA ILE A 120 -11.14 3.51 -0.77
C ILE A 120 -10.42 3.23 0.55
N ALA A 121 -10.40 4.21 1.44
CA ALA A 121 -9.90 4.03 2.79
C ALA A 121 -11.08 4.02 3.79
N ARG A 122 -11.03 3.07 4.72
CA ARG A 122 -11.99 2.89 5.82
C ARG A 122 -11.22 2.88 7.12
N TYR A 123 -11.64 3.66 8.08
CA TYR A 123 -11.07 3.76 9.42
C TYR A 123 -11.95 3.04 10.41
N SER A 124 -11.34 2.30 11.33
CA SER A 124 -12.02 1.84 12.53
C SER A 124 -12.40 3.05 13.36
N GLY A 125 -13.62 3.17 13.77
CA GLY A 125 -14.08 4.26 14.61
C GLY A 125 -13.42 4.31 15.98
N PRO A 126 -14.06 4.92 16.97
CA PRO A 126 -13.56 5.04 18.34
C PRO A 126 -13.29 3.70 19.04
N ASP A 127 -13.97 2.62 18.66
CA ASP A 127 -13.78 1.29 19.24
C ASP A 127 -12.50 0.58 18.75
N ASN A 128 -11.82 1.17 17.76
CA ASN A 128 -10.62 0.66 17.10
C ASN A 128 -10.79 -0.77 16.52
N LYS A 129 -12.01 -1.12 16.09
CA LYS A 129 -12.33 -2.38 15.44
C LYS A 129 -12.95 -2.12 14.08
N LEU A 130 -12.46 -2.78 13.07
CA LEU A 130 -13.11 -2.77 11.75
C LEU A 130 -14.25 -3.79 11.76
N GLY A 131 -15.46 -3.35 11.43
CA GLY A 131 -16.60 -4.24 11.26
C GLY A 131 -16.37 -5.22 10.11
N ARG A 132 -17.10 -6.32 10.11
CA ARG A 132 -16.97 -7.38 9.10
C ARG A 132 -17.33 -6.87 7.71
N SER A 133 -16.61 -7.34 6.73
CA SER A 133 -16.91 -7.15 5.31
C SER A 133 -16.89 -8.50 4.59
N PHE A 134 -17.80 -8.68 3.66
CA PHE A 134 -17.93 -9.93 2.93
C PHE A 134 -18.25 -9.67 1.45
N TYR A 135 -17.51 -10.32 0.55
CA TYR A 135 -17.62 -10.07 -0.88
C TYR A 135 -19.03 -10.26 -1.46
N LYS A 136 -19.83 -11.16 -0.88
CA LYS A 136 -21.22 -11.39 -1.30
C LYS A 136 -22.18 -10.24 -0.97
N LEU A 137 -21.78 -9.33 -0.07
CA LEU A 137 -22.55 -8.14 0.30
C LEU A 137 -22.18 -6.92 -0.55
N ILE A 138 -21.26 -7.06 -1.50
CA ILE A 138 -20.86 -5.96 -2.39
C ILE A 138 -22.02 -5.65 -3.34
N SER A 139 -22.45 -4.38 -3.32
CA SER A 139 -23.43 -3.79 -4.24
C SER A 139 -23.02 -2.36 -4.57
N ASP A 140 -23.79 -1.66 -5.38
CA ASP A 140 -23.55 -0.25 -5.69
C ASP A 140 -23.71 0.64 -4.46
N GLU A 141 -24.66 0.31 -3.57
CA GLU A 141 -24.90 1.01 -2.31
C GLU A 141 -23.91 0.60 -1.21
N ASN A 142 -23.34 -0.59 -1.31
CA ASN A 142 -22.39 -1.16 -0.35
C ASN A 142 -21.09 -1.62 -1.03
N PRO A 143 -20.29 -0.70 -1.56
CA PRO A 143 -19.15 -1.04 -2.39
C PRO A 143 -18.01 -1.79 -1.66
N LEU A 144 -18.03 -1.79 -0.33
CA LEU A 144 -17.06 -2.49 0.51
C LEU A 144 -17.59 -3.84 1.04
N GLY A 145 -18.86 -4.17 0.77
CA GLY A 145 -19.50 -5.39 1.25
C GLY A 145 -19.58 -5.45 2.78
N LEU A 146 -19.85 -4.31 3.43
CA LEU A 146 -19.92 -4.22 4.88
C LEU A 146 -21.14 -4.97 5.44
N ASP A 147 -20.92 -5.69 6.53
CA ASP A 147 -22.00 -6.29 7.29
C ASP A 147 -22.60 -5.25 8.23
N TYR A 148 -23.72 -4.65 7.83
CA TYR A 148 -24.39 -3.63 8.63
C TYR A 148 -25.06 -4.17 9.91
N SER A 149 -25.14 -5.50 10.07
CA SER A 149 -25.59 -6.13 11.32
C SER A 149 -24.50 -6.23 12.37
N ASP A 150 -23.23 -6.09 11.97
CA ASP A 150 -22.11 -6.09 12.88
C ASP A 150 -22.03 -4.76 13.63
N PRO A 151 -22.09 -4.78 15.00
CA PRO A 151 -22.00 -3.56 15.79
C PRO A 151 -20.72 -2.74 15.52
N ALA A 152 -19.60 -3.39 15.23
CA ALA A 152 -18.32 -2.72 14.93
C ALA A 152 -18.33 -1.96 13.60
N THR A 153 -19.31 -2.20 12.70
CA THR A 153 -19.44 -1.43 11.46
C THR A 153 -20.05 -0.05 11.67
N LYS A 154 -20.74 0.17 12.80
CA LYS A 154 -21.57 1.37 13.03
C LYS A 154 -20.76 2.65 13.16
N ASP A 155 -19.58 2.56 13.75
CA ASP A 155 -18.69 3.69 13.98
C ASP A 155 -17.52 3.76 12.98
N ASP A 156 -17.44 2.81 12.05
CA ASP A 156 -16.50 2.88 10.93
C ASP A 156 -16.74 4.10 10.05
N ILE A 157 -15.68 4.66 9.54
CA ILE A 157 -15.71 5.86 8.71
C ILE A 157 -15.08 5.55 7.36
N VAL A 158 -15.81 5.81 6.28
CA VAL A 158 -15.32 5.65 4.90
C VAL A 158 -15.04 7.02 4.30
N THR A 159 -13.83 7.19 3.76
CA THR A 159 -13.47 8.45 3.12
C THR A 159 -14.22 8.63 1.80
N SER A 160 -14.79 9.82 1.63
CA SER A 160 -15.37 10.26 0.37
C SER A 160 -14.34 11.08 -0.39
N GLY A 161 -13.68 10.52 -1.34
CA GLY A 161 -12.71 11.25 -2.15
C GLY A 161 -11.39 10.51 -2.35
N ASN A 162 -10.49 11.11 -3.12
CA ASN A 162 -9.20 10.52 -3.47
C ASN A 162 -8.09 10.93 -2.48
N GLU A 163 -8.43 10.93 -1.18
CA GLU A 163 -7.51 11.31 -0.10
C GLU A 163 -7.75 10.44 1.14
N MET A 164 -6.66 10.01 1.77
CA MET A 164 -6.67 9.46 3.12
C MET A 164 -5.73 10.26 4.02
N ARG A 165 -6.02 10.29 5.32
CA ARG A 165 -5.17 10.95 6.30
C ARG A 165 -4.69 10.00 7.38
N LEU A 166 -3.51 10.28 7.90
CA LEU A 166 -2.84 9.51 8.93
C LEU A 166 -2.28 10.47 9.98
N PRO A 167 -2.29 10.13 11.26
CA PRO A 167 -1.62 10.92 12.28
C PRO A 167 -0.11 10.63 12.29
N LYS A 168 0.71 11.66 12.53
CA LYS A 168 2.14 11.52 12.75
C LYS A 168 2.41 10.84 14.10
N ASP A 169 3.48 10.05 14.17
CA ASP A 169 4.00 9.34 15.33
C ASP A 169 2.99 8.38 16.01
N VAL A 170 1.93 8.00 15.29
CA VAL A 170 0.95 7.02 15.73
C VAL A 170 1.09 5.75 14.91
N PRO A 171 1.13 4.57 15.57
CA PRO A 171 1.13 3.29 14.90
C PRO A 171 -0.15 3.10 14.07
N VAL A 172 0.01 2.72 12.80
CA VAL A 172 -1.12 2.43 11.90
C VAL A 172 -0.98 1.02 11.37
N GLN A 173 -1.98 0.20 11.65
CA GLN A 173 -2.14 -1.12 11.06
C GLN A 173 -3.03 -1.03 9.83
N PHE A 174 -2.48 -1.29 8.68
CA PHE A 174 -3.23 -1.41 7.45
C PHE A 174 -3.73 -2.83 7.24
N GLN A 175 -4.96 -2.93 6.75
CA GLN A 175 -5.53 -4.12 6.16
C GLN A 175 -5.83 -3.82 4.70
N PHE A 176 -5.28 -4.60 3.78
CA PHE A 176 -5.45 -4.39 2.34
C PHE A 176 -6.34 -5.47 1.74
N ASN A 177 -7.31 -5.04 0.97
CA ASN A 177 -8.26 -5.89 0.27
C ASN A 177 -8.40 -5.44 -1.18
N SER A 178 -8.87 -6.32 -2.04
CA SER A 178 -9.26 -5.99 -3.40
C SER A 178 -10.73 -6.33 -3.63
N ARG A 179 -11.39 -5.48 -4.41
CA ARG A 179 -12.77 -5.66 -4.82
C ARG A 179 -12.91 -6.49 -6.10
N ASP A 180 -11.89 -6.46 -6.97
CA ASP A 180 -11.96 -7.02 -8.33
C ASP A 180 -10.73 -7.83 -8.71
N VAL A 181 -9.65 -7.20 -9.16
CA VAL A 181 -8.40 -7.85 -9.58
C VAL A 181 -7.29 -7.63 -8.56
N ILE A 182 -6.12 -8.22 -8.78
CA ILE A 182 -4.97 -7.97 -7.91
C ILE A 182 -4.44 -6.56 -8.14
N HIS A 183 -4.36 -5.77 -7.07
CA HIS A 183 -3.65 -4.50 -6.98
C HIS A 183 -2.45 -4.64 -6.05
N SER A 184 -1.63 -3.60 -5.95
CA SER A 184 -0.56 -3.53 -4.95
C SER A 184 -0.51 -2.12 -4.39
N ALA A 185 -0.84 -1.99 -3.10
CA ALA A 185 -0.76 -0.73 -2.39
C ALA A 185 0.70 -0.38 -2.15
N TYR A 186 1.18 0.70 -2.76
CA TYR A 186 2.55 1.16 -2.68
C TYR A 186 2.62 2.60 -2.18
N PHE A 187 3.32 2.79 -1.06
CA PHE A 187 3.57 4.07 -0.43
C PHE A 187 5.07 4.39 -0.50
N PRO A 188 5.56 5.08 -1.53
CA PRO A 188 6.99 5.27 -1.79
C PRO A 188 7.77 5.83 -0.59
N HIS A 189 7.30 6.92 0.00
CA HIS A 189 7.95 7.60 1.12
C HIS A 189 7.92 6.79 2.42
N PHE A 190 6.95 5.89 2.58
CA PHE A 190 6.85 5.05 3.77
C PHE A 190 7.51 3.68 3.61
N ARG A 191 8.10 3.38 2.43
CA ARG A 191 8.71 2.06 2.13
C ARG A 191 7.77 0.90 2.38
N THR A 192 6.47 1.13 2.15
CA THR A 192 5.43 0.12 2.30
C THR A 192 4.94 -0.32 0.94
N GLN A 193 4.89 -1.62 0.74
CA GLN A 193 4.23 -2.24 -0.41
C GLN A 193 3.55 -3.54 0.03
N MET A 194 2.26 -3.68 -0.30
CA MET A 194 1.50 -4.90 -0.01
C MET A 194 0.47 -5.16 -1.10
N ASN A 195 0.33 -6.42 -1.50
CA ASN A 195 -0.65 -6.82 -2.50
C ASN A 195 -2.05 -6.79 -1.91
N CYS A 196 -3.00 -6.26 -2.69
CA CYS A 196 -4.42 -6.35 -2.45
C CYS A 196 -4.96 -7.49 -3.31
N VAL A 197 -5.34 -8.60 -2.69
CA VAL A 197 -5.74 -9.83 -3.39
C VAL A 197 -7.25 -10.03 -3.20
N PRO A 198 -8.02 -10.31 -4.27
CA PRO A 198 -9.43 -10.66 -4.13
C PRO A 198 -9.63 -11.87 -3.21
N GLY A 199 -10.55 -11.76 -2.26
CA GLY A 199 -10.88 -12.83 -1.31
C GLY A 199 -9.88 -13.05 -0.18
N MET A 200 -8.80 -12.25 -0.10
CA MET A 200 -7.78 -12.34 0.93
C MET A 200 -7.48 -10.97 1.53
N SER A 201 -7.31 -10.92 2.85
CA SER A 201 -6.80 -9.72 3.53
C SER A 201 -5.30 -9.87 3.77
N THR A 202 -4.53 -8.87 3.38
CA THR A 202 -3.12 -8.74 3.74
C THR A 202 -2.93 -7.59 4.71
N SER A 203 -1.86 -7.57 5.47
CA SER A 203 -1.64 -6.55 6.49
C SER A 203 -0.22 -5.99 6.47
N PHE A 204 -0.10 -4.75 6.89
CA PHE A 204 1.16 -4.06 7.04
C PHE A 204 1.04 -3.01 8.16
N TYR A 205 2.09 -2.88 8.95
CA TYR A 205 2.18 -1.93 10.04
C TYR A 205 3.21 -0.85 9.74
N MET A 206 2.88 0.41 10.01
CA MET A 206 3.85 1.50 9.91
C MET A 206 3.55 2.62 10.91
N VAL A 207 4.59 3.40 11.22
CA VAL A 207 4.49 4.65 11.98
C VAL A 207 4.97 5.78 11.07
N PRO A 208 4.10 6.70 10.63
CA PRO A 208 4.50 7.91 9.92
C PRO A 208 5.32 8.83 10.85
N THR A 209 6.48 9.30 10.40
CA THR A 209 7.41 10.10 11.23
C THR A 209 7.56 11.55 10.79
N ILE A 210 7.08 11.89 9.60
CA ILE A 210 7.17 13.23 9.04
C ILE A 210 5.78 13.65 8.54
N SER A 211 5.26 14.77 9.04
CA SER A 211 3.98 15.29 8.58
C SER A 211 4.07 15.83 7.14
N THR A 212 2.92 15.97 6.48
CA THR A 212 2.88 16.53 5.11
C THR A 212 3.43 17.95 5.08
N ASP A 213 3.12 18.76 6.08
CA ASP A 213 3.61 20.14 6.15
C ASP A 213 5.12 20.23 6.42
N GLU A 214 5.66 19.32 7.24
CA GLU A 214 7.11 19.21 7.43
C GLU A 214 7.80 18.82 6.12
N MET A 215 7.22 17.88 5.36
CA MET A 215 7.79 17.45 4.07
C MET A 215 7.67 18.56 3.01
N ARG A 216 6.58 19.33 2.99
CA ARG A 216 6.45 20.52 2.13
C ARG A 216 7.58 21.50 2.37
N LYS A 217 7.87 21.81 3.63
CA LYS A 217 8.99 22.69 4.01
C LYS A 217 10.35 22.12 3.57
N LYS A 218 10.59 20.82 3.80
CA LYS A 218 11.85 20.16 3.44
C LYS A 218 12.10 20.13 1.94
N THR A 219 11.05 19.92 1.16
CA THR A 219 11.15 19.83 -0.32
C THR A 219 10.98 21.18 -1.01
N ASN A 220 10.68 22.24 -0.24
CA ASN A 220 10.32 23.57 -0.76
C ASN A 220 9.20 23.48 -1.82
N ASN A 221 8.19 22.65 -1.54
CA ASN A 221 7.06 22.37 -2.44
C ASN A 221 5.75 22.36 -1.65
N ASP A 222 5.02 23.47 -1.67
CA ASP A 222 3.75 23.63 -0.97
C ASP A 222 2.63 22.71 -1.49
N LYS A 223 2.78 22.19 -2.71
CA LYS A 223 1.82 21.26 -3.34
C LYS A 223 2.16 19.79 -3.07
N PHE A 224 3.22 19.52 -2.30
CA PHE A 224 3.58 18.14 -1.99
C PHE A 224 2.47 17.44 -1.18
N ASN A 225 2.16 16.23 -1.58
CA ASN A 225 1.41 15.25 -0.79
C ASN A 225 2.11 13.89 -0.91
N TYR A 226 2.06 13.10 0.12
CA TYR A 226 2.35 11.68 0.00
C TYR A 226 1.32 11.02 -0.91
N VAL A 227 1.66 9.87 -1.46
CA VAL A 227 0.78 9.15 -2.39
C VAL A 227 0.73 7.66 -2.08
N LEU A 228 -0.44 7.09 -2.28
CA LEU A 228 -0.67 5.67 -2.44
C LEU A 228 -0.84 5.41 -3.94
N LEU A 229 -0.01 4.54 -4.49
CA LEU A 229 0.02 4.16 -5.90
C LEU A 229 -0.35 2.68 -6.06
N CYS A 230 -0.85 2.32 -7.23
CA CYS A 230 -0.92 0.91 -7.60
C CYS A 230 0.40 0.47 -8.25
N ASN A 231 1.04 -0.57 -7.69
CA ASN A 231 2.31 -1.12 -8.19
C ASN A 231 2.14 -2.53 -8.79
N LYS A 232 0.93 -2.87 -9.25
CA LYS A 232 0.62 -4.12 -9.95
C LYS A 232 -0.31 -3.81 -11.12
N ILE A 233 0.07 -4.19 -12.34
CA ILE A 233 -0.77 -3.96 -13.53
C ILE A 233 -2.16 -4.56 -13.27
N CYS A 234 -3.17 -3.70 -13.23
CA CYS A 234 -4.56 -4.04 -12.90
C CYS A 234 -5.55 -3.70 -14.02
N GLY A 235 -5.09 -3.16 -15.15
CA GLY A 235 -5.92 -2.83 -16.32
C GLY A 235 -5.50 -1.54 -17.02
N VAL A 236 -6.36 -1.03 -17.89
CA VAL A 236 -6.04 0.07 -18.83
C VAL A 236 -5.68 1.40 -18.16
N ALA A 237 -6.27 1.73 -17.01
CA ALA A 237 -6.00 2.96 -16.28
C ALA A 237 -5.11 2.75 -15.03
N HIS A 238 -4.39 1.63 -14.99
CA HIS A 238 -3.43 1.33 -13.91
C HIS A 238 -2.48 2.50 -13.60
N TYR A 239 -1.96 3.16 -14.62
CA TYR A 239 -1.01 4.28 -14.50
C TYR A 239 -1.57 5.49 -13.72
N ASN A 240 -2.88 5.65 -13.67
CA ASN A 240 -3.56 6.76 -12.99
C ASN A 240 -4.17 6.37 -11.63
N MET A 241 -4.04 5.10 -11.21
CA MET A 241 -4.58 4.61 -9.95
C MET A 241 -3.73 5.10 -8.78
N LYS A 242 -4.13 6.24 -8.20
CA LYS A 242 -3.44 6.91 -7.08
C LYS A 242 -4.44 7.52 -6.11
N MET A 243 -4.03 7.63 -4.85
CA MET A 243 -4.74 8.35 -3.78
C MET A 243 -3.75 9.25 -3.05
N ASN A 244 -4.15 10.48 -2.73
CA ASN A 244 -3.33 11.35 -1.90
C ASN A 244 -3.32 10.85 -0.45
N VAL A 245 -2.17 10.97 0.20
CA VAL A 245 -2.01 10.64 1.62
C VAL A 245 -1.50 11.88 2.34
N VAL A 246 -2.25 12.34 3.31
CA VAL A 246 -1.89 13.48 4.16
C VAL A 246 -1.52 12.93 5.54
N VAL A 247 -0.35 13.28 6.03
CA VAL A 247 0.05 13.00 7.41
C VAL A 247 -0.17 14.26 8.23
N GLU A 248 -1.13 14.20 9.12
CA GLU A 248 -1.44 15.27 10.07
C GLU A 248 -0.32 15.44 11.09
N LYS A 249 -0.20 16.65 11.63
CA LYS A 249 0.87 16.98 12.60
C LYS A 249 0.81 16.16 13.89
N ASP A 250 -0.40 15.75 14.29
CA ASP A 250 -0.66 15.00 15.53
C ASP A 250 -1.99 14.24 15.45
N ARG A 251 -2.26 13.45 16.48
CA ARG A 251 -3.51 12.68 16.61
C ARG A 251 -4.73 13.58 16.72
N ALA A 252 -4.66 14.71 17.40
CA ALA A 252 -5.80 15.60 17.59
C ALA A 252 -6.25 16.25 16.26
N ALA A 253 -5.30 16.67 15.41
CA ALA A 253 -5.61 17.19 14.09
C ALA A 253 -6.26 16.13 13.19
N PHE A 254 -5.77 14.89 13.29
CA PHE A 254 -6.38 13.76 12.57
C PHE A 254 -7.81 13.48 13.05
N ASP A 255 -8.05 13.42 14.36
CA ASP A 255 -9.38 13.15 14.92
C ASP A 255 -10.38 14.26 14.55
N ALA A 256 -9.95 15.54 14.57
CA ALA A 256 -10.77 16.65 14.10
C ALA A 256 -11.17 16.51 12.62
N TRP A 257 -10.24 16.07 11.76
CA TRP A 257 -10.57 15.79 10.36
C TRP A 257 -11.51 14.58 10.24
N LEU A 258 -11.27 13.51 11.00
CA LEU A 258 -12.05 12.27 10.93
C LEU A 258 -13.53 12.53 11.24
N LEU A 259 -13.83 13.40 12.19
CA LEU A 259 -15.18 13.84 12.53
C LEU A 259 -15.92 14.55 11.38
N THR A 260 -15.20 15.06 10.38
CA THR A 260 -15.81 15.67 9.18
C THR A 260 -16.18 14.65 8.11
N GLN A 261 -15.76 13.40 8.27
CA GLN A 261 -15.99 12.34 7.30
C GLN A 261 -17.35 11.65 7.53
N LYS A 262 -17.79 10.93 6.50
CA LYS A 262 -19.10 10.26 6.57
C LYS A 262 -18.97 8.90 7.26
N PRO A 263 -19.96 8.51 8.09
CA PRO A 263 -20.04 7.15 8.62
C PRO A 263 -20.16 6.14 7.48
N ALA A 264 -19.63 4.92 7.71
CA ALA A 264 -19.70 3.82 6.75
C ALA A 264 -21.12 3.37 6.47
N ILE A 265 -22.00 3.48 7.48
CA ILE A 265 -23.43 3.21 7.33
C ILE A 265 -24.13 4.51 6.95
N PRO A 266 -24.83 4.57 5.79
CA PRO A 266 -25.66 5.71 5.48
C PRO A 266 -26.72 5.89 6.57
N VAL A 267 -26.72 7.02 7.25
CA VAL A 267 -27.82 7.37 8.15
C VAL A 267 -29.08 7.49 7.27
N LYS A 268 -29.98 6.52 7.35
CA LYS A 268 -31.33 6.69 6.76
C LYS A 268 -31.88 8.00 7.33
N LYS A 269 -32.11 9.00 6.49
CA LYS A 269 -32.95 10.11 6.87
C LYS A 269 -34.29 9.47 7.27
N GLU A 270 -34.65 9.57 8.54
CA GLU A 270 -35.99 9.25 9.00
C GLU A 270 -36.91 10.08 8.13
N GLU A 271 -37.64 9.42 7.23
CA GLU A 271 -38.70 10.06 6.47
C GLU A 271 -39.65 10.64 7.48
N ALA A 272 -39.79 11.96 7.49
CA ALA A 272 -40.82 12.62 8.30
C ALA A 272 -42.15 11.91 8.05
N PRO A 273 -42.94 11.56 9.10
CA PRO A 273 -44.19 10.87 8.93
C PRO A 273 -45.03 11.67 7.94
N ALA A 274 -45.50 11.01 6.89
CA ALA A 274 -46.39 11.59 5.90
C ALA A 274 -47.57 12.22 6.62
N PRO A 275 -48.00 13.46 6.28
CA PRO A 275 -49.17 14.08 6.91
C PRO A 275 -50.39 13.18 6.69
N ALA A 276 -51.04 12.86 7.80
CA ALA A 276 -52.24 12.05 7.80
C ALA A 276 -53.25 12.64 6.83
N THR A 277 -53.56 11.92 5.76
CA THR A 277 -54.62 12.25 4.82
C THR A 277 -55.96 12.14 5.57
N ALA A 278 -56.62 13.28 5.79
CA ALA A 278 -57.96 13.34 6.31
C ALA A 278 -58.92 12.56 5.38
N ASN A 279 -59.53 11.53 5.92
CA ASN A 279 -60.63 10.83 5.29
C ASN A 279 -61.80 11.80 5.09
N ASN A 280 -62.11 12.19 3.86
CA ASN A 280 -63.39 12.71 3.50
C ASN A 280 -64.24 11.57 2.92
N THR A 281 -65.11 11.08 3.76
CA THR A 281 -66.27 10.24 3.38
C THR A 281 -67.23 11.12 2.65
N THR A 282 -67.53 10.83 1.38
CA THR A 282 -68.84 11.16 0.75
C THR A 282 -69.22 9.97 -0.09
N ALA A 283 -70.40 9.48 0.33
CA ALA A 283 -71.21 8.45 -0.35
C ALA A 283 -71.74 9.01 -1.67
N ASP A 284 -71.90 8.23 -2.65
CA ASP A 284 -73.23 7.85 -3.25
C ASP A 284 -73.11 7.43 -4.72
N SER A 285 -73.73 6.36 -4.96
CA SER A 285 -74.63 5.91 -6.03
C SER A 285 -74.12 5.65 -7.46
N THR A 286 -74.42 4.41 -7.74
CA THR A 286 -75.12 3.80 -8.88
C THR A 286 -74.56 3.72 -10.28
N GLN A 287 -74.69 2.48 -10.68
CA GLN A 287 -75.11 1.92 -11.98
C GLN A 287 -74.04 1.58 -13.06
N THR A 288 -73.89 0.32 -13.19
CA THR A 288 -74.37 -0.63 -14.26
C THR A 288 -73.68 -0.61 -15.59
N ASN A 289 -73.29 -1.81 -15.89
CA ASN A 289 -73.38 -2.51 -17.17
C ASN A 289 -72.26 -2.50 -18.21
N ASN A 290 -71.86 -3.71 -18.42
CA ASN A 290 -71.75 -4.48 -19.69
C ASN A 290 -70.40 -4.51 -20.43
N VAL A 291 -69.84 -5.66 -20.41
CA VAL A 291 -69.82 -6.74 -21.42
C VAL A 291 -68.86 -6.57 -22.60
N ALA A 292 -68.14 -7.62 -22.75
CA ALA A 292 -67.58 -8.25 -23.94
C ALA A 292 -66.15 -7.79 -24.40
N ALA A 293 -65.21 -8.67 -24.27
CA ALA A 293 -64.76 -9.66 -25.23
C ALA A 293 -64.18 -9.06 -26.51
N ASN A 294 -62.95 -9.28 -26.78
CA ASN A 294 -62.39 -10.20 -27.75
C ASN A 294 -60.89 -9.95 -28.00
N LYS A 295 -60.13 -11.00 -27.92
CA LYS A 295 -59.20 -11.54 -28.87
C LYS A 295 -58.49 -10.56 -29.85
N MET A 296 -57.22 -10.44 -29.75
CA MET A 296 -56.21 -11.15 -30.58
C MET A 296 -54.86 -10.96 -29.95
#